data_a33ca5eb7b3ac7aeac70e64bc9969a9c
#
_entry.id   a33ca5eb7b3ac7aeac70e64bc9969a9c
#
_cell.length_a   1.000
_cell.length_b   1.000
_cell.length_c   1.000
_cell.angle_alpha   90.00
_cell.angle_beta   90.00
_cell.angle_gamma   90.00
#
_symmetry.space_group_name_H-M   'P 1'
#
loop_
_entity.id
_entity.type
_entity.pdbx_description
1 polymer ?
#
loop_
_entity_poly.entity_id
_entity_poly.type
_entity_poly.pdbx_seq_one_letter_code
_entity_poly.pdbx_strand_id
1 'polypeptide(L)'
;MMRKVTALLSVTFLMFVASGAAAEPRRVLILHAFGHAYSPWSDMAASFRAELIKRSPEPIDLYEVSLDTARSQDPQDEKPFVEYILALISGRKLDLIVPIGAPAAFFLQRHRQAIFPTTSMLIVGADARRISKSMRTANDAAVLLDLDLPAYLDNILRLRPETKHIAVVVGNSPVERYWTSELRREFQPFADRVNIEWLNDLKFNEMLERAAAMPPNSAIFWFLLSEDAAGVPYSQVRALEVMREAATVPIFGMGDFELGRGIVGGPLMQTAALGRQAADVGLRILRGEEGSKGIEAPAVTFGAPIYDWRELQWWNISESLLPAGSIVQFRQPSVWEQYRLEIILATALVLFQAVLITGLLIERRARIRAAELADKARIETGLYRENLAHLARVHTVGQMSTAIAHEVNQPLVAIKNYAIAARGRLTRNGTLGLGRVQELLDKIDVQASRAGDVLQSLRSMVRKHEPEMAAADVSELVAVALKLVEMEGRNMNIRIEASVQAALPPVLVDGIQIQQVLMNLTHNAMEAMEEARIVGGVVKVAAVGASKDEIAVSVSDSGPGIPQGTAKRIFDPFYTTKRAGLGVGLSISRAIIEAHGGRLSLLPNQDGGSVFQFTLPVANGKG
;
A
#
# COMPACT_ATOMS: atom_id res chain seq x y z
N MET A 1 19.24 -58.94 -21.59
CA MET A 1 18.37 -57.76 -21.76
C MET A 1 17.91 -57.19 -20.40
N MET A 2 17.61 -57.99 -19.39
CA MET A 2 17.19 -57.56 -18.04
C MET A 2 18.21 -56.70 -17.24
N ARG A 3 19.54 -56.97 -17.35
CA ARG A 3 20.57 -56.20 -16.63
C ARG A 3 20.74 -54.73 -17.10
N LYS A 4 20.35 -54.40 -18.34
CA LYS A 4 20.42 -53.00 -18.85
C LYS A 4 19.20 -52.18 -18.46
N VAL A 5 18.05 -52.84 -18.23
CA VAL A 5 16.82 -52.17 -17.76
C VAL A 5 16.92 -51.81 -16.28
N THR A 6 17.56 -52.66 -15.45
CA THR A 6 17.77 -52.41 -14.02
C THR A 6 18.75 -51.25 -13.78
N ALA A 7 19.80 -51.15 -14.63
CA ALA A 7 20.75 -50.01 -14.54
C ALA A 7 20.11 -48.68 -14.98
N LEU A 8 19.22 -48.70 -15.98
CA LEU A 8 18.52 -47.49 -16.43
C LEU A 8 17.50 -47.00 -15.39
N LEU A 9 16.76 -47.92 -14.73
CA LEU A 9 15.84 -47.62 -13.65
C LEU A 9 16.55 -47.09 -12.39
N SER A 10 17.75 -47.60 -12.07
CA SER A 10 18.55 -47.13 -10.93
C SER A 10 19.11 -45.73 -11.18
N VAL A 11 19.53 -45.38 -12.40
CA VAL A 11 20.01 -44.04 -12.77
C VAL A 11 18.84 -43.05 -12.78
N THR A 12 17.66 -43.45 -13.25
CA THR A 12 16.46 -42.61 -13.25
C THR A 12 15.94 -42.40 -11.82
N PHE A 13 16.05 -43.40 -10.94
CA PHE A 13 15.69 -43.26 -9.53
C PHE A 13 16.70 -42.37 -8.75
N LEU A 14 18.02 -42.46 -9.07
CA LEU A 14 19.03 -41.54 -8.48
C LEU A 14 18.86 -40.10 -8.98
N MET A 15 18.40 -39.89 -10.23
CA MET A 15 18.09 -38.53 -10.70
C MET A 15 16.78 -37.96 -10.09
N PHE A 16 15.87 -38.81 -9.64
CA PHE A 16 14.63 -38.36 -9.00
C PHE A 16 14.79 -38.07 -7.49
N VAL A 17 15.81 -38.63 -6.83
CA VAL A 17 16.15 -38.34 -5.42
C VAL A 17 17.02 -37.12 -5.27
N ALA A 18 17.61 -36.62 -6.38
CA ALA A 18 18.27 -35.27 -6.40
C ALA A 18 17.26 -34.14 -6.52
N SER A 19 15.96 -34.41 -6.38
CA SER A 19 14.91 -33.40 -6.37
C SER A 19 14.92 -32.61 -5.05
N GLY A 20 15.66 -31.53 -5.05
CA GLY A 20 15.30 -30.35 -4.26
C GLY A 20 15.16 -30.58 -2.76
N ALA A 21 16.26 -30.72 -2.04
CA ALA A 21 16.27 -30.15 -0.70
C ALA A 21 15.83 -28.69 -0.88
N ALA A 22 14.58 -28.40 -0.56
CA ALA A 22 14.12 -27.02 -0.49
C ALA A 22 15.14 -26.31 0.41
N ALA A 23 15.84 -25.31 -0.12
CA ALA A 23 16.81 -24.57 0.65
C ALA A 23 16.12 -24.14 1.93
N GLU A 24 16.73 -24.40 3.08
CA GLU A 24 16.18 -23.93 4.35
C GLU A 24 16.01 -22.41 4.24
N PRO A 25 14.87 -21.88 4.67
CA PRO A 25 14.63 -20.44 4.59
C PRO A 25 15.64 -19.72 5.47
N ARG A 26 16.19 -18.63 4.95
CA ARG A 26 17.01 -17.70 5.74
C ARG A 26 16.11 -16.94 6.72
N ARG A 27 16.42 -17.01 7.99
CA ARG A 27 15.64 -16.38 9.04
C ARG A 27 16.20 -15.02 9.38
N VAL A 28 15.37 -13.99 9.16
CA VAL A 28 15.76 -12.60 9.40
C VAL A 28 14.80 -12.00 10.43
N LEU A 29 15.35 -11.43 11.50
CA LEU A 29 14.60 -10.71 12.50
C LEU A 29 14.77 -9.21 12.30
N ILE A 30 13.70 -8.50 12.04
CA ILE A 30 13.66 -7.03 12.00
C ILE A 30 13.14 -6.54 13.36
N LEU A 31 13.89 -5.64 13.98
CA LEU A 31 13.48 -4.97 15.22
C LEU A 31 13.22 -3.49 14.94
N HIS A 32 11.99 -3.08 15.17
CA HIS A 32 11.58 -1.69 15.05
C HIS A 32 11.76 -0.95 16.38
N ALA A 33 12.42 0.20 16.35
CA ALA A 33 12.55 1.08 17.52
C ALA A 33 11.23 1.74 17.90
N PHE A 34 10.38 1.99 16.90
CA PHE A 34 9.03 2.54 16.98
C PHE A 34 8.02 1.51 16.45
N GLY A 35 6.73 1.78 16.51
CA GLY A 35 5.70 0.91 15.94
C GLY A 35 5.90 0.60 14.45
N HIS A 36 5.33 -0.49 13.96
CA HIS A 36 5.45 -0.95 12.56
C HIS A 36 4.94 0.07 11.52
N ALA A 37 4.14 1.05 11.92
CA ALA A 37 3.57 2.07 11.04
C ALA A 37 4.20 3.45 11.24
N TYR A 38 5.30 3.54 11.97
CA TYR A 38 5.90 4.84 12.28
C TYR A 38 6.98 5.20 11.27
N SER A 39 6.64 6.13 10.36
CA SER A 39 7.62 6.72 9.41
C SER A 39 8.64 7.58 10.14
N PRO A 40 9.88 7.61 9.66
CA PRO A 40 10.43 7.03 8.43
C PRO A 40 10.85 5.55 8.53
N TRP A 41 10.91 4.99 9.73
CA TRP A 41 11.48 3.65 9.96
C TRP A 41 10.65 2.53 9.33
N SER A 42 9.31 2.68 9.32
CA SER A 42 8.41 1.76 8.62
C SER A 42 8.67 1.70 7.12
N ASP A 43 8.94 2.85 6.48
CA ASP A 43 9.18 2.95 5.04
C ASP A 43 10.53 2.33 4.67
N MET A 44 11.56 2.55 5.50
CA MET A 44 12.86 1.89 5.38
C MET A 44 12.73 0.38 5.50
N ALA A 45 12.00 -0.10 6.52
CA ALA A 45 11.75 -1.54 6.74
C ALA A 45 11.00 -2.16 5.57
N ALA A 46 9.96 -1.48 5.07
CA ALA A 46 9.17 -1.95 3.94
C ALA A 46 10.03 -2.08 2.67
N SER A 47 10.87 -1.08 2.41
CA SER A 47 11.78 -1.09 1.26
C SER A 47 12.86 -2.17 1.41
N PHE A 48 13.46 -2.31 2.59
CA PHE A 48 14.40 -3.37 2.92
C PHE A 48 13.79 -4.76 2.69
N ARG A 49 12.61 -5.01 3.27
CA ARG A 49 11.91 -6.29 3.14
C ARG A 49 11.58 -6.62 1.69
N ALA A 50 11.02 -5.66 0.95
CA ALA A 50 10.64 -5.86 -0.44
C ALA A 50 11.84 -6.25 -1.30
N GLU A 51 12.96 -5.53 -1.17
CA GLU A 51 14.18 -5.81 -1.93
C GLU A 51 14.87 -7.10 -1.47
N LEU A 52 14.89 -7.38 -0.17
CA LEU A 52 15.46 -8.61 0.38
C LEU A 52 14.75 -9.84 -0.16
N ILE A 53 13.41 -9.87 -0.08
CA ILE A 53 12.58 -10.99 -0.57
C ILE A 53 12.70 -11.12 -2.10
N LYS A 54 12.64 -10.01 -2.83
CA LYS A 54 12.71 -9.99 -4.29
C LYS A 54 14.03 -10.54 -4.84
N ARG A 55 15.14 -10.28 -4.15
CA ARG A 55 16.49 -10.53 -4.65
C ARG A 55 17.19 -11.71 -3.97
N SER A 56 16.61 -12.27 -2.93
CA SER A 56 17.14 -13.45 -2.27
C SER A 56 16.98 -14.68 -3.16
N PRO A 57 18.03 -15.47 -3.37
CA PRO A 57 17.94 -16.76 -4.06
C PRO A 57 17.28 -17.85 -3.20
N GLU A 58 17.28 -17.66 -1.87
CA GLU A 58 16.69 -18.59 -0.90
C GLU A 58 15.41 -17.97 -0.31
N PRO A 59 14.44 -18.77 0.10
CA PRO A 59 13.26 -18.26 0.81
C PRO A 59 13.68 -17.48 2.06
N ILE A 60 13.00 -16.38 2.34
CA ILE A 60 13.22 -15.57 3.54
C ILE A 60 12.06 -15.78 4.50
N ASP A 61 12.38 -16.22 5.71
CA ASP A 61 11.47 -16.30 6.86
C ASP A 61 11.68 -15.05 7.72
N LEU A 62 10.73 -14.11 7.65
CA LEU A 62 10.84 -12.81 8.29
C LEU A 62 10.06 -12.78 9.60
N TYR A 63 10.75 -12.36 10.66
CA TYR A 63 10.18 -12.04 11.95
C TYR A 63 10.27 -10.53 12.15
N GLU A 64 9.19 -9.90 12.55
CA GLU A 64 9.18 -8.46 12.85
C GLU A 64 8.68 -8.24 14.28
N VAL A 65 9.46 -7.49 15.07
CA VAL A 65 9.14 -7.16 16.45
C VAL A 65 9.25 -5.65 16.65
N SER A 66 8.27 -5.08 17.30
CA SER A 66 8.26 -3.67 17.69
C SER A 66 8.62 -3.56 19.17
N LEU A 67 9.67 -2.83 19.46
CA LEU A 67 10.16 -2.66 20.83
C LEU A 67 9.54 -1.47 21.53
N ASP A 68 9.11 -0.46 20.79
CA ASP A 68 8.65 0.85 21.28
C ASP A 68 9.63 1.54 22.28
N THR A 69 10.89 1.08 22.27
CA THR A 69 11.95 1.54 23.17
C THR A 69 12.37 2.98 22.93
N ALA A 70 11.94 3.56 21.80
CA ALA A 70 12.22 4.95 21.49
C ALA A 70 11.53 5.93 22.47
N ARG A 71 10.48 5.48 23.17
CA ARG A 71 9.68 6.26 24.11
C ARG A 71 10.05 6.02 25.58
N SER A 72 10.71 4.89 25.92
CA SER A 72 11.14 4.60 27.26
C SER A 72 12.66 4.73 27.43
N GLN A 73 13.11 5.21 28.60
CA GLN A 73 14.52 5.24 28.98
C GLN A 73 14.86 4.21 30.08
N ASP A 74 13.87 3.54 30.66
CA ASP A 74 14.12 2.62 31.76
C ASP A 74 14.56 1.25 31.22
N PRO A 75 15.80 0.80 31.51
CA PRO A 75 16.26 -0.54 31.14
C PRO A 75 15.40 -1.68 31.74
N GLN A 76 14.64 -1.42 32.80
CA GLN A 76 13.75 -2.43 33.41
C GLN A 76 12.55 -2.72 32.50
N ASP A 77 12.12 -1.75 31.69
CA ASP A 77 11.05 -1.93 30.72
C ASP A 77 11.45 -2.84 29.55
N GLU A 78 12.75 -3.09 29.37
CA GLU A 78 13.28 -3.93 28.29
C GLU A 78 13.19 -5.44 28.57
N LYS A 79 13.12 -5.85 29.83
CA LYS A 79 13.12 -7.27 30.20
C LYS A 79 11.97 -8.08 29.57
N PRO A 80 10.72 -7.61 29.55
CA PRO A 80 9.62 -8.33 28.89
C PRO A 80 9.87 -8.52 27.38
N PHE A 81 10.49 -7.54 26.72
CA PHE A 81 10.83 -7.66 25.30
C PHE A 81 11.93 -8.69 25.04
N VAL A 82 12.93 -8.76 25.93
CA VAL A 82 13.96 -9.80 25.88
C VAL A 82 13.35 -11.18 26.01
N GLU A 83 12.47 -11.40 26.99
CA GLU A 83 11.79 -12.66 27.21
C GLU A 83 10.89 -13.03 26.01
N TYR A 84 10.16 -12.07 25.47
CA TYR A 84 9.33 -12.26 24.27
C TYR A 84 10.17 -12.67 23.04
N ILE A 85 11.27 -11.96 22.79
CA ILE A 85 12.16 -12.28 21.66
C ILE A 85 12.75 -13.67 21.83
N LEU A 86 13.22 -14.03 23.01
CA LEU A 86 13.75 -15.36 23.30
C LEU A 86 12.69 -16.45 23.08
N ALA A 87 11.45 -16.22 23.48
CA ALA A 87 10.34 -17.14 23.23
C ALA A 87 10.01 -17.28 21.74
N LEU A 88 9.97 -16.15 21.02
CA LEU A 88 9.68 -16.10 19.58
C LEU A 88 10.69 -16.91 18.75
N ILE A 89 11.96 -16.84 19.12
CA ILE A 89 13.06 -17.49 18.37
C ILE A 89 13.45 -18.85 18.98
N SER A 90 12.79 -19.29 20.03
CA SER A 90 13.15 -20.53 20.73
C SER A 90 13.27 -21.71 19.75
N GLY A 91 14.43 -22.37 19.75
CA GLY A 91 14.76 -23.49 18.86
C GLY A 91 15.02 -23.11 17.39
N ARG A 92 15.11 -21.82 17.05
CA ARG A 92 15.35 -21.35 15.67
C ARG A 92 16.64 -20.55 15.62
N LYS A 93 17.55 -20.92 14.71
CA LYS A 93 18.75 -20.13 14.44
C LYS A 93 18.39 -19.00 13.49
N LEU A 94 18.66 -17.77 13.90
CA LEU A 94 18.59 -16.62 13.02
C LEU A 94 19.87 -16.45 12.20
N ASP A 95 19.75 -16.07 10.94
CA ASP A 95 20.85 -15.79 10.05
C ASP A 95 21.25 -14.31 10.06
N LEU A 96 20.27 -13.42 10.30
CA LEU A 96 20.49 -11.99 10.33
C LEU A 96 19.51 -11.30 11.28
N ILE A 97 20.00 -10.28 11.99
CA ILE A 97 19.19 -9.38 12.81
C ILE A 97 19.35 -7.97 12.27
N VAL A 98 18.22 -7.27 12.14
CA VAL A 98 18.18 -5.95 11.53
C VAL A 98 17.46 -4.96 12.46
N PRO A 99 18.19 -4.31 13.38
CA PRO A 99 17.63 -3.20 14.13
C PRO A 99 17.44 -2.00 13.23
N ILE A 100 16.23 -1.42 13.25
CA ILE A 100 15.89 -0.22 12.50
C ILE A 100 15.78 0.96 13.45
N GLY A 101 16.69 1.91 13.27
CA GLY A 101 16.89 3.05 14.14
C GLY A 101 17.84 2.79 15.32
N ALA A 102 18.43 3.86 15.84
CA ALA A 102 19.40 3.79 16.92
C ALA A 102 18.88 3.16 18.23
N PRO A 103 17.64 3.43 18.69
CA PRO A 103 17.14 2.80 19.91
C PRO A 103 17.08 1.27 19.83
N ALA A 104 16.65 0.71 18.69
CA ALA A 104 16.65 -0.75 18.48
C ALA A 104 18.09 -1.33 18.45
N ALA A 105 19.02 -0.61 17.85
CA ALA A 105 20.44 -0.99 17.84
C ALA A 105 21.00 -1.00 19.27
N PHE A 106 20.72 0.02 20.07
CA PHE A 106 21.16 0.08 21.48
C PHE A 106 20.55 -1.02 22.34
N PHE A 107 19.26 -1.30 22.17
CA PHE A 107 18.61 -2.42 22.83
C PHE A 107 19.37 -3.74 22.55
N LEU A 108 19.61 -4.04 21.27
CA LEU A 108 20.32 -5.26 20.90
C LEU A 108 21.74 -5.29 21.43
N GLN A 109 22.45 -4.17 21.41
CA GLN A 109 23.81 -4.11 21.95
C GLN A 109 23.84 -4.43 23.46
N ARG A 110 22.90 -3.87 24.23
CA ARG A 110 22.81 -4.17 25.68
C ARG A 110 22.51 -5.64 25.97
N HIS A 111 21.64 -6.24 25.15
CA HIS A 111 21.17 -7.61 25.39
C HIS A 111 21.81 -8.66 24.48
N ARG A 112 22.80 -8.26 23.65
CA ARG A 112 23.40 -9.12 22.62
C ARG A 112 23.88 -10.45 23.16
N GLN A 113 24.63 -10.43 24.25
CA GLN A 113 25.19 -11.65 24.85
C GLN A 113 24.12 -12.63 25.31
N ALA A 114 22.99 -12.11 25.78
CA ALA A 114 21.88 -12.92 26.27
C ALA A 114 21.01 -13.48 25.14
N ILE A 115 20.84 -12.72 24.04
CA ILE A 115 19.88 -13.05 23.00
C ILE A 115 20.55 -13.60 21.73
N PHE A 116 21.61 -12.93 21.23
CA PHE A 116 22.19 -13.19 19.92
C PHE A 116 23.73 -13.07 19.89
N PRO A 117 24.48 -13.86 20.65
CA PRO A 117 25.92 -13.65 20.83
C PRO A 117 26.72 -13.78 19.51
N THR A 118 26.26 -14.61 18.56
CA THR A 118 27.01 -14.95 17.35
C THR A 118 26.30 -14.55 16.05
N THR A 119 25.02 -14.17 16.11
CA THR A 119 24.25 -13.82 14.92
C THR A 119 24.73 -12.49 14.34
N SER A 120 24.86 -12.41 13.02
CA SER A 120 25.19 -11.17 12.33
C SER A 120 24.11 -10.12 12.53
N MET A 121 24.53 -8.86 12.75
CA MET A 121 23.61 -7.74 12.90
C MET A 121 23.87 -6.70 11.81
N LEU A 122 22.79 -6.20 11.20
CA LEU A 122 22.84 -5.10 10.25
C LEU A 122 22.06 -3.91 10.82
N ILE A 123 22.77 -2.90 11.31
CA ILE A 123 22.15 -1.67 11.82
C ILE A 123 21.68 -0.82 10.64
N VAL A 124 20.41 -0.42 10.63
CA VAL A 124 19.81 0.35 9.54
C VAL A 124 19.15 1.62 10.06
N GLY A 125 19.37 2.73 9.38
CA GLY A 125 18.63 3.98 9.64
C GLY A 125 18.96 4.64 10.97
N ALA A 126 20.11 4.33 11.56
CA ALA A 126 20.65 5.08 12.69
C ALA A 126 21.60 6.16 12.17
N ASP A 127 21.60 7.31 12.81
CA ASP A 127 22.54 8.39 12.49
C ASP A 127 23.97 8.00 12.89
N ALA A 128 24.94 8.32 12.03
CA ALA A 128 26.34 7.97 12.22
C ALA A 128 26.94 8.56 13.51
N ARG A 129 26.46 9.71 13.97
CA ARG A 129 26.88 10.34 15.24
C ARG A 129 26.51 9.49 16.46
N ARG A 130 25.45 8.66 16.36
CA ARG A 130 24.96 7.82 17.46
C ARG A 130 25.62 6.44 17.52
N ILE A 131 26.14 5.94 16.40
CA ILE A 131 26.70 4.59 16.29
C ILE A 131 28.21 4.66 16.12
N SER A 132 28.94 4.69 17.24
CA SER A 132 30.39 4.69 17.19
C SER A 132 30.95 3.32 16.76
N LYS A 133 32.17 3.31 16.19
CA LYS A 133 32.85 2.07 15.80
C LYS A 133 33.08 1.14 16.99
N SER A 134 33.34 1.70 18.17
CA SER A 134 33.56 0.95 19.41
C SER A 134 32.32 0.21 19.92
N MET A 135 31.15 0.59 19.47
CA MET A 135 29.88 -0.04 19.83
C MET A 135 29.55 -1.24 18.94
N ARG A 136 30.32 -1.52 17.93
CA ARG A 136 30.08 -2.60 16.96
C ARG A 136 31.07 -3.74 17.15
N THR A 137 30.61 -4.95 16.94
CA THR A 137 31.46 -6.14 16.90
C THR A 137 31.93 -6.42 15.45
N ALA A 138 32.89 -7.32 15.29
CA ALA A 138 33.36 -7.74 13.96
C ALA A 138 32.25 -8.39 13.10
N ASN A 139 31.11 -8.82 13.72
CA ASN A 139 29.98 -9.41 13.02
C ASN A 139 28.87 -8.39 12.67
N ASP A 140 29.07 -7.12 13.00
CA ASP A 140 28.07 -6.08 12.81
C ASP A 140 28.37 -5.27 11.56
N ALA A 141 27.41 -5.21 10.66
CA ALA A 141 27.39 -4.30 9.54
C ALA A 141 26.49 -3.10 9.85
N ALA A 142 26.67 -2.00 9.13
CA ALA A 142 25.85 -0.83 9.32
C ALA A 142 25.60 -0.11 7.99
N VAL A 143 24.36 0.35 7.82
CA VAL A 143 23.93 1.30 6.81
C VAL A 143 23.36 2.50 7.55
N LEU A 144 24.21 3.49 7.74
CA LEU A 144 23.96 4.64 8.59
C LEU A 144 23.43 5.82 7.78
N LEU A 145 22.83 6.75 8.50
CA LEU A 145 22.47 8.08 7.99
C LEU A 145 23.57 9.07 8.34
N ASP A 146 23.88 9.96 7.43
CA ASP A 146 24.69 11.14 7.67
C ASP A 146 23.87 12.37 7.26
N LEU A 147 23.13 12.90 8.24
CA LEU A 147 22.23 14.04 8.04
C LEU A 147 23.03 15.33 8.15
N ASP A 148 23.16 16.03 7.04
CA ASP A 148 23.65 17.43 7.03
C ASP A 148 22.52 18.34 7.55
N LEU A 149 22.48 18.54 8.87
CA LEU A 149 21.42 19.32 9.51
C LEU A 149 21.43 20.81 9.07
N PRO A 150 22.59 21.48 8.93
CA PRO A 150 22.66 22.82 8.35
C PRO A 150 22.00 22.96 6.99
N ALA A 151 22.11 21.96 6.13
CA ALA A 151 21.55 22.02 4.78
C ALA A 151 20.02 22.24 4.75
N TYR A 152 19.30 21.85 5.79
CA TYR A 152 17.85 22.13 5.89
C TYR A 152 17.57 23.64 6.04
N LEU A 153 18.32 24.32 6.92
CA LEU A 153 18.16 25.76 7.12
C LEU A 153 18.68 26.55 5.93
N ASP A 154 19.81 26.15 5.35
CA ASP A 154 20.32 26.76 4.13
C ASP A 154 19.32 26.64 2.97
N ASN A 155 18.63 25.52 2.86
CA ASN A 155 17.55 25.33 1.89
C ASN A 155 16.38 26.30 2.16
N ILE A 156 15.93 26.43 3.41
CA ILE A 156 14.85 27.35 3.78
C ILE A 156 15.24 28.78 3.40
N LEU A 157 16.43 29.22 3.82
CA LEU A 157 16.92 30.58 3.58
C LEU A 157 17.22 30.87 2.12
N ARG A 158 17.58 29.85 1.34
CA ARG A 158 17.74 29.95 -0.11
C ARG A 158 16.41 30.18 -0.81
N LEU A 159 15.37 29.42 -0.44
CA LEU A 159 14.05 29.51 -1.05
C LEU A 159 13.24 30.70 -0.57
N ARG A 160 13.51 31.14 0.66
CA ARG A 160 12.85 32.27 1.33
C ARG A 160 13.90 33.19 1.99
N PRO A 161 14.64 33.97 1.18
CA PRO A 161 15.71 34.85 1.73
C PRO A 161 15.22 35.89 2.74
N GLU A 162 13.94 36.22 2.69
CA GLU A 162 13.29 37.17 3.63
C GLU A 162 12.97 36.53 4.99
N THR A 163 13.21 35.23 5.20
CA THR A 163 12.90 34.52 6.44
C THR A 163 13.70 35.09 7.60
N LYS A 164 13.01 35.55 8.65
CA LYS A 164 13.59 36.05 9.91
C LYS A 164 13.33 35.16 11.11
N HIS A 165 12.32 34.32 11.04
CA HIS A 165 11.93 33.42 12.11
C HIS A 165 11.73 31.99 11.58
N ILE A 166 12.29 31.02 12.26
CA ILE A 166 12.11 29.59 11.96
C ILE A 166 11.62 28.91 13.23
N ALA A 167 10.42 28.34 13.18
CA ALA A 167 9.95 27.46 14.24
C ALA A 167 10.41 26.03 13.95
N VAL A 168 11.09 25.42 14.90
CA VAL A 168 11.54 24.03 14.79
C VAL A 168 10.58 23.14 15.56
N VAL A 169 9.87 22.29 14.84
CA VAL A 169 8.97 21.29 15.43
C VAL A 169 9.76 20.02 15.66
N VAL A 170 9.99 19.73 16.90
CA VAL A 170 10.58 18.51 17.38
C VAL A 170 9.88 18.14 18.68
N GLY A 171 9.58 16.85 18.88
CA GLY A 171 8.88 16.39 20.07
C GLY A 171 9.76 16.34 21.31
N ASN A 172 9.28 15.65 22.33
CA ASN A 172 9.93 15.62 23.66
C ASN A 172 10.23 14.20 24.17
N SER A 173 10.15 13.18 23.33
CA SER A 173 10.65 11.84 23.69
C SER A 173 12.17 11.85 23.89
N PRO A 174 12.74 10.81 24.52
CA PRO A 174 14.19 10.72 24.73
C PRO A 174 15.02 10.88 23.45
N VAL A 175 14.55 10.31 22.34
CA VAL A 175 15.20 10.44 21.04
C VAL A 175 15.11 11.87 20.51
N GLU A 176 13.99 12.51 20.71
CA GLU A 176 13.75 13.88 20.24
C GLU A 176 14.53 14.90 21.06
N ARG A 177 14.67 14.70 22.37
CA ARG A 177 15.56 15.54 23.20
C ARG A 177 17.02 15.46 22.77
N TYR A 178 17.49 14.27 22.38
CA TYR A 178 18.82 14.13 21.78
C TYR A 178 18.91 14.98 20.50
N TRP A 179 17.95 14.82 19.59
CA TRP A 179 17.94 15.58 18.34
C TRP A 179 17.81 17.10 18.56
N THR A 180 17.03 17.52 19.53
CA THR A 180 16.93 18.93 19.92
C THR A 180 18.30 19.50 20.29
N SER A 181 19.10 18.74 21.04
CA SER A 181 20.46 19.15 21.42
C SER A 181 21.39 19.24 20.21
N GLU A 182 21.33 18.27 19.30
CA GLU A 182 22.12 18.25 18.07
C GLU A 182 21.72 19.40 17.13
N LEU A 183 20.42 19.57 16.91
CA LEU A 183 19.90 20.67 16.08
C LEU A 183 20.30 22.04 16.64
N ARG A 184 20.22 22.25 17.95
CA ARG A 184 20.65 23.50 18.59
C ARG A 184 22.13 23.78 18.35
N ARG A 185 22.97 22.74 18.42
CA ARG A 185 24.40 22.86 18.16
C ARG A 185 24.68 23.20 16.70
N GLU A 186 24.08 22.45 15.79
CA GLU A 186 24.34 22.58 14.35
C GLU A 186 23.69 23.86 13.75
N PHE A 187 22.62 24.36 14.36
CA PHE A 187 21.95 25.57 13.93
C PHE A 187 22.50 26.85 14.57
N GLN A 188 23.42 26.73 15.53
CA GLN A 188 24.04 27.89 16.16
C GLN A 188 24.65 28.88 15.15
N PRO A 189 25.31 28.48 14.06
CA PRO A 189 25.84 29.44 13.07
C PRO A 189 24.79 30.27 12.35
N PHE A 190 23.53 29.94 12.45
CA PHE A 190 22.41 30.68 11.84
C PHE A 190 21.79 31.72 12.78
N ALA A 191 22.18 31.72 14.06
CA ALA A 191 21.56 32.60 15.09
C ALA A 191 21.65 34.09 14.78
N ASP A 192 22.70 34.55 14.07
CA ASP A 192 22.85 35.94 13.64
C ASP A 192 21.99 36.25 12.40
N ARG A 193 21.47 35.28 11.70
CA ARG A 193 20.70 35.42 10.45
C ARG A 193 19.20 35.30 10.68
N VAL A 194 18.79 34.36 11.55
CA VAL A 194 17.38 34.06 11.82
C VAL A 194 17.16 33.77 13.30
N ASN A 195 15.99 34.16 13.80
CA ASN A 195 15.54 33.78 15.13
C ASN A 195 14.94 32.36 15.06
N ILE A 196 15.52 31.44 15.82
CA ILE A 196 15.07 30.03 15.86
C ILE A 196 14.23 29.81 17.12
N GLU A 197 12.98 29.50 16.93
CA GLU A 197 12.04 29.16 17.99
C GLU A 197 11.90 27.66 18.11
N TRP A 198 12.09 27.13 19.31
CA TRP A 198 12.02 25.68 19.59
C TRP A 198 10.67 25.36 20.21
N LEU A 199 9.91 24.45 19.57
CA LEU A 199 8.57 24.09 20.05
C LEU A 199 8.55 22.81 20.89
N ASN A 200 9.70 22.21 21.16
CA ASN A 200 9.84 20.91 21.85
C ASN A 200 9.25 20.89 23.28
N ASP A 201 9.12 22.03 23.94
CA ASP A 201 8.59 22.12 25.31
C ASP A 201 7.09 22.46 25.33
N LEU A 202 6.42 22.42 24.18
CA LEU A 202 5.00 22.70 24.03
C LEU A 202 4.18 21.41 23.82
N LYS A 203 2.91 21.46 24.23
CA LYS A 203 1.92 20.48 23.81
C LYS A 203 1.57 20.70 22.35
N PHE A 204 1.12 19.65 21.68
CA PHE A 204 0.84 19.75 20.24
C PHE A 204 -0.19 20.84 19.89
N ASN A 205 -1.25 21.00 20.69
CA ASN A 205 -2.21 22.09 20.48
C ASN A 205 -1.57 23.47 20.58
N GLU A 206 -0.63 23.67 21.52
CA GLU A 206 0.11 24.92 21.66
C GLU A 206 1.06 25.14 20.46
N MET A 207 1.65 24.07 19.91
CA MET A 207 2.43 24.14 18.67
C MET A 207 1.56 24.58 17.49
N LEU A 208 0.32 24.09 17.38
CA LEU A 208 -0.63 24.49 16.34
C LEU A 208 -1.03 25.97 16.46
N GLU A 209 -1.33 26.43 17.67
CA GLU A 209 -1.63 27.84 17.94
C GLU A 209 -0.43 28.74 17.56
N ARG A 210 0.78 28.27 17.86
CA ARG A 210 2.01 28.98 17.53
C ARG A 210 2.23 29.04 16.02
N ALA A 211 2.02 27.93 15.31
CA ALA A 211 2.10 27.86 13.85
C ALA A 211 1.10 28.78 13.14
N ALA A 212 -0.12 28.88 13.68
CA ALA A 212 -1.17 29.76 13.17
C ALA A 212 -0.87 31.23 13.39
N ALA A 213 -0.11 31.57 14.45
CA ALA A 213 0.24 32.93 14.82
C ALA A 213 1.59 33.43 14.28
N MET A 214 2.28 32.64 13.45
CA MET A 214 3.61 33.00 12.93
C MET A 214 3.56 34.21 11.98
N PRO A 215 4.55 35.11 12.08
CA PRO A 215 4.67 36.23 11.14
C PRO A 215 4.88 35.79 9.70
N PRO A 216 4.51 36.58 8.68
CA PRO A 216 4.63 36.20 7.27
C PRO A 216 6.06 35.84 6.82
N ASN A 217 7.09 36.46 7.39
CA ASN A 217 8.50 36.18 7.07
C ASN A 217 9.06 35.06 7.95
N SER A 218 8.32 34.00 8.07
CA SER A 218 8.67 32.82 8.88
C SER A 218 8.59 31.53 8.07
N ALA A 219 9.19 30.49 8.61
CA ALA A 219 9.06 29.12 8.13
C ALA A 219 8.97 28.15 9.30
N ILE A 220 8.40 27.01 9.08
CA ILE A 220 8.41 25.89 10.03
C ILE A 220 9.38 24.84 9.49
N PHE A 221 10.31 24.40 10.32
CA PHE A 221 11.10 23.20 10.08
C PHE A 221 10.51 22.04 10.89
N TRP A 222 9.85 21.15 10.20
CA TRP A 222 9.28 19.94 10.76
C TRP A 222 10.33 18.83 10.76
N PHE A 223 10.80 18.46 11.94
CA PHE A 223 11.85 17.45 12.06
C PHE A 223 11.30 16.09 12.49
N LEU A 224 10.75 15.98 13.71
CA LEU A 224 10.25 14.73 14.26
C LEU A 224 9.27 15.03 15.40
N LEU A 225 8.08 14.41 15.37
CA LEU A 225 7.11 14.48 16.46
C LEU A 225 6.54 13.10 16.74
N SER A 226 7.12 12.39 17.70
CA SER A 226 6.60 11.13 18.22
C SER A 226 5.81 11.32 19.51
N GLU A 227 6.18 12.32 20.32
CA GLU A 227 5.59 12.61 21.61
C GLU A 227 5.73 14.10 21.91
N ASP A 228 4.67 14.73 22.41
CA ASP A 228 4.71 16.14 22.78
C ASP A 228 5.23 16.36 24.22
N ALA A 229 5.26 17.60 24.69
CA ALA A 229 5.71 17.92 26.05
C ALA A 229 4.81 17.35 27.18
N ALA A 230 3.58 16.94 26.84
CA ALA A 230 2.68 16.29 27.80
C ALA A 230 2.82 14.74 27.79
N GLY A 231 3.71 14.17 26.97
CA GLY A 231 3.88 12.73 26.83
C GLY A 231 2.79 12.08 25.95
N VAL A 232 2.07 12.89 25.17
CA VAL A 232 1.05 12.34 24.26
C VAL A 232 1.72 11.85 22.97
N PRO A 233 1.49 10.59 22.58
CA PRO A 233 2.08 10.04 21.35
C PRO A 233 1.32 10.47 20.11
N TYR A 234 2.06 10.76 19.03
CA TYR A 234 1.53 11.17 17.72
C TYR A 234 2.06 10.29 16.59
N SER A 235 1.24 10.12 15.57
CA SER A 235 1.71 9.67 14.26
C SER A 235 2.35 10.86 13.55
N GLN A 236 3.62 10.74 13.18
CA GLN A 236 4.40 11.78 12.48
C GLN A 236 3.61 12.36 11.30
N VAL A 237 3.09 11.48 10.46
CA VAL A 237 2.37 11.85 9.25
C VAL A 237 1.07 12.60 9.56
N ARG A 238 0.27 12.09 10.50
CA ARG A 238 -1.01 12.71 10.84
C ARG A 238 -0.82 14.05 11.54
N ALA A 239 0.17 14.15 12.42
CA ALA A 239 0.50 15.40 13.08
C ALA A 239 0.97 16.47 12.08
N LEU A 240 1.77 16.09 11.07
CA LEU A 240 2.17 16.99 9.99
C LEU A 240 0.97 17.49 9.18
N GLU A 241 0.02 16.63 8.84
CA GLU A 241 -1.20 17.03 8.12
C GLU A 241 -2.00 18.07 8.92
N VAL A 242 -2.18 17.84 10.23
CA VAL A 242 -2.87 18.79 11.12
C VAL A 242 -2.07 20.09 11.26
N MET A 243 -0.74 19.99 11.37
CA MET A 243 0.14 21.18 11.40
C MET A 243 0.00 22.00 10.12
N ARG A 244 -0.07 21.32 8.96
CA ARG A 244 -0.25 21.99 7.66
C ARG A 244 -1.57 22.75 7.56
N GLU A 245 -2.65 22.18 8.14
CA GLU A 245 -3.96 22.86 8.19
C GLU A 245 -3.93 24.12 9.06
N ALA A 246 -3.14 24.11 10.13
CA ALA A 246 -3.01 25.24 11.06
C ALA A 246 -2.01 26.30 10.60
N ALA A 247 -0.95 25.92 9.88
CA ALA A 247 0.17 26.77 9.55
C ALA A 247 -0.20 27.85 8.53
N THR A 248 0.23 29.10 8.84
CA THR A 248 0.12 30.27 7.97
C THR A 248 1.41 30.57 7.20
N VAL A 249 2.43 29.72 7.36
CA VAL A 249 3.76 29.84 6.76
C VAL A 249 4.21 28.47 6.21
N PRO A 250 5.15 28.43 5.24
CA PRO A 250 5.59 27.19 4.63
C PRO A 250 6.26 26.25 5.64
N ILE A 251 5.98 24.97 5.50
CA ILE A 251 6.59 23.89 6.26
C ILE A 251 7.65 23.20 5.41
N PHE A 252 8.84 23.03 5.94
CA PHE A 252 9.94 22.24 5.36
C PHE A 252 10.15 20.99 6.20
N GLY A 253 10.27 19.85 5.56
CA GLY A 253 10.39 18.58 6.27
C GLY A 253 11.78 17.98 6.19
N MET A 254 11.91 16.80 6.79
CA MET A 254 13.16 16.08 6.91
C MET A 254 13.27 14.93 5.88
N GLY A 255 12.17 14.29 5.50
CA GLY A 255 12.20 13.06 4.73
C GLY A 255 11.20 13.00 3.57
N ASP A 256 11.50 12.13 2.61
CA ASP A 256 10.68 11.92 1.41
C ASP A 256 9.28 11.36 1.71
N PHE A 257 9.10 10.68 2.84
CA PHE A 257 7.81 10.17 3.31
C PHE A 257 6.81 11.27 3.71
N GLU A 258 7.29 12.49 3.94
CA GLU A 258 6.49 13.68 4.26
C GLU A 258 6.04 14.44 3.00
N LEU A 259 6.66 14.13 1.85
CA LEU A 259 6.36 14.80 0.59
C LEU A 259 4.92 14.48 0.14
N GLY A 260 4.23 15.49 -0.33
CA GLY A 260 2.80 15.36 -0.66
C GLY A 260 1.83 15.52 0.50
N ARG A 261 2.36 15.76 1.72
CA ARG A 261 1.58 15.90 2.96
C ARG A 261 1.67 17.30 3.56
N GLY A 262 2.15 18.26 2.79
CA GLY A 262 2.17 19.69 3.18
C GLY A 262 3.54 20.28 3.46
N ILE A 263 4.62 19.55 3.21
CA ILE A 263 5.96 20.13 3.19
C ILE A 263 6.31 20.67 1.81
N VAL A 264 7.06 21.77 1.78
CA VAL A 264 7.61 22.33 0.54
C VAL A 264 8.62 21.38 -0.10
N GLY A 265 9.43 20.72 0.71
CA GLY A 265 10.51 19.85 0.27
C GLY A 265 11.90 20.40 0.62
N GLY A 266 12.92 19.82 0.01
CA GLY A 266 14.31 20.18 0.26
C GLY A 266 15.29 19.03 0.08
N PRO A 267 16.45 19.06 0.76
CA PRO A 267 17.38 17.95 0.87
C PRO A 267 16.77 16.88 1.78
N LEU A 268 15.86 16.07 1.22
CA LEU A 268 15.11 15.09 2.00
C LEU A 268 15.89 13.79 2.16
N MET A 269 15.79 13.20 3.34
CA MET A 269 16.25 11.84 3.61
C MET A 269 15.44 10.86 2.75
N GLN A 270 16.13 10.06 1.94
CA GLN A 270 15.50 9.09 1.04
C GLN A 270 15.35 7.72 1.70
N THR A 271 14.20 7.47 2.29
CA THR A 271 13.91 6.28 3.09
C THR A 271 13.99 4.99 2.26
N ALA A 272 13.44 5.00 1.05
CA ALA A 272 13.47 3.84 0.17
C ALA A 272 14.89 3.50 -0.34
N ALA A 273 15.73 4.50 -0.59
CA ALA A 273 17.12 4.29 -1.01
C ALA A 273 17.93 3.62 0.11
N LEU A 274 17.72 4.07 1.35
CA LEU A 274 18.35 3.48 2.52
C LEU A 274 17.93 2.01 2.71
N GLY A 275 16.64 1.72 2.59
CA GLY A 275 16.13 0.36 2.67
C GLY A 275 16.71 -0.56 1.60
N ARG A 276 16.85 -0.08 0.36
CA ARG A 276 17.49 -0.83 -0.73
C ARG A 276 18.96 -1.10 -0.45
N GLN A 277 19.72 -0.09 -0.02
CA GLN A 277 21.12 -0.27 0.32
C GLN A 277 21.31 -1.25 1.49
N ALA A 278 20.41 -1.19 2.48
CA ALA A 278 20.41 -2.15 3.57
C ALA A 278 20.13 -3.58 3.09
N ALA A 279 19.22 -3.75 2.13
CA ALA A 279 18.95 -5.05 1.52
C ALA A 279 20.18 -5.61 0.77
N ASP A 280 20.92 -4.76 0.07
CA ASP A 280 22.18 -5.16 -0.59
C ASP A 280 23.20 -5.72 0.43
N VAL A 281 23.39 -5.02 1.53
CA VAL A 281 24.31 -5.46 2.59
C VAL A 281 23.77 -6.73 3.26
N GLY A 282 22.46 -6.78 3.55
CA GLY A 282 21.80 -7.94 4.15
C GLY A 282 21.95 -9.19 3.29
N LEU A 283 21.76 -9.09 1.99
CA LEU A 283 21.94 -10.20 1.05
C LEU A 283 23.39 -10.71 1.01
N ARG A 284 24.36 -9.82 1.05
CA ARG A 284 25.78 -10.20 1.12
C ARG A 284 26.12 -10.96 2.41
N ILE A 285 25.55 -10.51 3.53
CA ILE A 285 25.70 -11.20 4.82
C ILE A 285 25.06 -12.60 4.75
N LEU A 286 23.84 -12.72 4.24
CA LEU A 286 23.11 -13.98 4.14
C LEU A 286 23.78 -14.99 3.21
N ARG A 287 24.47 -14.51 2.16
CA ARG A 287 25.29 -15.34 1.26
C ARG A 287 26.63 -15.74 1.87
N GLY A 288 27.00 -15.17 3.01
CA GLY A 288 28.31 -15.44 3.64
C GLY A 288 29.50 -14.91 2.84
N GLU A 289 29.31 -13.83 2.06
CA GLU A 289 30.39 -13.23 1.27
C GLU A 289 31.52 -12.76 2.16
N GLU A 290 32.77 -13.06 1.79
CA GLU A 290 33.97 -12.59 2.52
C GLU A 290 33.96 -11.06 2.64
N GLY A 291 34.23 -10.55 3.85
CA GLY A 291 34.19 -9.13 4.13
C GLY A 291 32.78 -8.55 4.29
N SER A 292 31.71 -9.36 4.25
CA SER A 292 30.34 -8.89 4.52
C SER A 292 30.09 -8.55 6.00
N LYS A 293 30.87 -9.13 6.88
CA LYS A 293 30.87 -8.82 8.32
C LYS A 293 31.76 -7.62 8.59
N GLY A 294 31.31 -6.71 9.44
CA GLY A 294 32.03 -5.47 9.74
C GLY A 294 31.94 -4.39 8.68
N ILE A 295 31.14 -4.58 7.62
CA ILE A 295 30.92 -3.55 6.60
C ILE A 295 30.27 -2.33 7.23
N GLU A 296 30.92 -1.19 7.01
CA GLU A 296 30.28 0.11 7.05
C GLU A 296 30.02 0.54 5.61
N ALA A 297 28.79 0.38 5.16
CA ALA A 297 28.41 0.93 3.85
C ALA A 297 28.55 2.46 3.91
N PRO A 298 28.88 3.12 2.79
CA PRO A 298 28.88 4.57 2.75
C PRO A 298 27.56 5.08 3.35
N ALA A 299 27.65 6.02 4.29
CA ALA A 299 26.45 6.61 4.89
C ALA A 299 25.58 7.21 3.80
N VAL A 300 24.27 7.01 3.91
CA VAL A 300 23.33 7.61 2.96
C VAL A 300 23.20 9.08 3.30
N THR A 301 23.72 9.90 2.40
CA THR A 301 23.52 11.34 2.41
C THR A 301 22.26 11.72 1.66
N PHE A 302 21.91 13.00 1.64
CA PHE A 302 20.82 13.49 0.81
C PHE A 302 21.06 13.17 -0.67
N GLY A 303 20.00 12.71 -1.33
CA GLY A 303 19.97 12.67 -2.79
C GLY A 303 19.73 14.06 -3.40
N ALA A 304 19.33 14.10 -4.66
CA ALA A 304 18.85 15.33 -5.27
C ALA A 304 17.70 15.91 -4.41
N PRO A 305 17.70 17.23 -4.15
CA PRO A 305 16.60 17.86 -3.42
C PRO A 305 15.25 17.63 -4.12
N ILE A 306 14.22 17.33 -3.34
CA ILE A 306 12.90 17.02 -3.87
C ILE A 306 11.88 18.01 -3.32
N TYR A 307 11.04 18.54 -4.20
CA TYR A 307 10.06 19.58 -3.85
C TYR A 307 8.65 19.20 -4.32
N ASP A 308 7.66 19.59 -3.54
CA ASP A 308 6.25 19.50 -3.91
C ASP A 308 5.84 20.77 -4.67
N TRP A 309 5.52 20.61 -5.96
CA TRP A 309 5.11 21.71 -6.82
C TRP A 309 3.89 22.46 -6.27
N ARG A 310 2.94 21.74 -5.66
CA ARG A 310 1.71 22.34 -5.11
C ARG A 310 2.02 23.29 -3.96
N GLU A 311 2.95 22.89 -3.09
CA GLU A 311 3.40 23.72 -1.97
C GLU A 311 4.27 24.88 -2.45
N LEU A 312 5.13 24.68 -3.47
CA LEU A 312 5.86 25.79 -4.09
C LEU A 312 4.90 26.86 -4.63
N GLN A 313 3.85 26.42 -5.35
CA GLN A 313 2.83 27.35 -5.88
C GLN A 313 2.02 28.01 -4.75
N TRP A 314 1.59 27.24 -3.76
CA TRP A 314 0.79 27.73 -2.64
C TRP A 314 1.50 28.86 -1.87
N TRP A 315 2.79 28.69 -1.65
CA TRP A 315 3.62 29.63 -0.91
C TRP A 315 4.32 30.65 -1.80
N ASN A 316 4.01 30.67 -3.10
CA ASN A 316 4.61 31.56 -4.10
C ASN A 316 6.17 31.49 -4.11
N ILE A 317 6.72 30.29 -4.02
CA ILE A 317 8.16 30.04 -4.09
C ILE A 317 8.54 29.74 -5.54
N SER A 318 9.43 30.58 -6.11
CA SER A 318 9.86 30.42 -7.50
C SER A 318 10.76 29.20 -7.67
N GLU A 319 10.48 28.39 -8.71
CA GLU A 319 11.35 27.27 -9.08
C GLU A 319 12.77 27.69 -9.46
N SER A 320 12.99 28.95 -9.85
CA SER A 320 14.33 29.47 -10.17
C SER A 320 15.26 29.53 -8.94
N LEU A 321 14.71 29.49 -7.74
CA LEU A 321 15.47 29.47 -6.49
C LEU A 321 15.93 28.06 -6.10
N LEU A 322 15.37 27.02 -6.74
CA LEU A 322 15.71 25.63 -6.43
C LEU A 322 17.17 25.34 -6.78
N PRO A 323 17.86 24.52 -5.97
CA PRO A 323 19.19 24.02 -6.31
C PRO A 323 19.22 23.32 -7.68
N ALA A 324 20.34 23.39 -8.37
CA ALA A 324 20.53 22.65 -9.62
C ALA A 324 20.36 21.14 -9.41
N GLY A 325 19.65 20.48 -10.31
CA GLY A 325 19.38 19.04 -10.19
C GLY A 325 18.21 18.68 -9.27
N SER A 326 17.47 19.65 -8.74
CA SER A 326 16.27 19.41 -7.95
C SER A 326 15.19 18.65 -8.73
N ILE A 327 14.47 17.79 -8.05
CA ILE A 327 13.33 17.04 -8.58
C ILE A 327 12.05 17.71 -8.08
N VAL A 328 11.18 18.12 -8.99
CA VAL A 328 9.87 18.69 -8.62
C VAL A 328 8.80 17.64 -8.90
N GLN A 329 8.13 17.19 -7.83
CA GLN A 329 7.05 16.21 -7.88
C GLN A 329 5.68 16.88 -7.80
N PHE A 330 4.62 16.12 -8.06
CA PHE A 330 3.22 16.55 -8.02
C PHE A 330 2.90 17.75 -8.91
N ARG A 331 3.76 18.00 -9.92
CA ARG A 331 3.48 19.04 -10.90
C ARG A 331 2.21 18.65 -11.65
N GLN A 332 1.21 19.46 -11.48
CA GLN A 332 0.04 19.36 -12.33
C GLN A 332 0.43 20.00 -13.67
N PRO A 333 0.40 19.26 -14.76
CA PRO A 333 0.58 19.87 -16.06
C PRO A 333 -0.46 21.00 -16.17
N SER A 334 -0.04 22.16 -16.62
CA SER A 334 -0.98 23.25 -16.88
C SER A 334 -2.06 22.72 -17.82
N VAL A 335 -3.30 23.23 -17.68
CA VAL A 335 -4.39 22.86 -18.61
C VAL A 335 -3.93 22.98 -20.05
N TRP A 336 -3.04 23.95 -20.32
CA TRP A 336 -2.41 24.14 -21.63
C TRP A 336 -1.44 23.02 -22.01
N GLU A 337 -0.60 22.55 -21.09
CA GLU A 337 0.35 21.45 -21.38
C GLU A 337 -0.35 20.11 -21.53
N GLN A 338 -1.38 19.87 -20.73
CA GLN A 338 -2.13 18.63 -20.74
C GLN A 338 -3.09 18.54 -21.93
N TYR A 339 -3.70 19.67 -22.32
CA TYR A 339 -4.77 19.71 -23.31
C TYR A 339 -4.44 20.66 -24.47
N ARG A 340 -3.15 21.03 -24.68
CA ARG A 340 -2.78 21.97 -25.74
C ARG A 340 -3.22 21.51 -27.13
N LEU A 341 -3.15 20.22 -27.40
CA LEU A 341 -3.59 19.65 -28.67
C LEU A 341 -5.11 19.69 -28.77
N GLU A 342 -5.80 19.34 -27.69
CA GLU A 342 -7.25 19.39 -27.60
C GLU A 342 -7.75 20.84 -27.67
N ILE A 343 -7.09 21.77 -26.97
CA ILE A 343 -7.42 23.21 -27.02
C ILE A 343 -7.14 23.77 -28.42
N ILE A 344 -5.99 23.43 -29.03
CA ILE A 344 -5.65 23.84 -30.40
C ILE A 344 -6.65 23.25 -31.37
N LEU A 345 -6.98 21.95 -31.24
CA LEU A 345 -7.97 21.28 -32.08
C LEU A 345 -9.37 21.83 -31.86
N ALA A 346 -9.77 22.08 -30.62
CA ALA A 346 -11.05 22.71 -30.30
C ALA A 346 -11.11 24.15 -30.82
N THR A 347 -10.04 24.93 -30.64
CA THR A 347 -9.95 26.30 -31.17
C THR A 347 -9.92 26.30 -32.71
N ALA A 348 -9.15 25.41 -33.32
CA ALA A 348 -9.13 25.21 -34.75
C ALA A 348 -10.49 24.76 -35.30
N LEU A 349 -11.18 23.87 -34.56
CA LEU A 349 -12.52 23.42 -34.88
C LEU A 349 -13.53 24.57 -34.76
N VAL A 350 -13.45 25.39 -33.70
CA VAL A 350 -14.31 26.57 -33.52
C VAL A 350 -14.03 27.62 -34.60
N LEU A 351 -12.74 27.89 -34.90
CA LEU A 351 -12.36 28.79 -36.00
C LEU A 351 -12.77 28.24 -37.38
N PHE A 352 -12.58 26.93 -37.57
CA PHE A 352 -13.04 26.25 -38.80
C PHE A 352 -14.57 26.30 -38.89
N GLN A 353 -15.27 26.05 -37.80
CA GLN A 353 -16.74 26.18 -37.75
C GLN A 353 -17.17 27.63 -37.99
N ALA A 354 -16.48 28.63 -37.39
CA ALA A 354 -16.78 30.04 -37.63
C ALA A 354 -16.57 30.44 -39.10
N VAL A 355 -15.47 29.98 -39.72
CA VAL A 355 -15.19 30.18 -41.15
C VAL A 355 -16.24 29.46 -42.01
N LEU A 356 -16.60 28.22 -41.63
CA LEU A 356 -17.57 27.40 -42.35
C LEU A 356 -18.99 28.00 -42.22
N ILE A 357 -19.35 28.46 -41.00
CA ILE A 357 -20.62 29.16 -40.74
C ILE A 357 -20.68 30.48 -41.55
N THR A 358 -19.57 31.25 -41.54
CA THR A 358 -19.49 32.50 -42.30
C THR A 358 -19.57 32.23 -43.79
N GLY A 359 -18.85 31.19 -44.28
CA GLY A 359 -18.93 30.73 -45.67
C GLY A 359 -20.34 30.25 -46.05
N LEU A 360 -20.97 29.43 -45.17
CA LEU A 360 -22.34 28.96 -45.36
C LEU A 360 -23.38 30.09 -45.32
N LEU A 361 -23.16 31.08 -44.43
CA LEU A 361 -24.03 32.26 -44.38
C LEU A 361 -23.88 33.13 -45.65
N ILE A 362 -22.67 33.28 -46.15
CA ILE A 362 -22.40 33.98 -47.40
C ILE A 362 -22.99 33.18 -48.59
N GLU A 363 -22.75 31.86 -48.60
CA GLU A 363 -23.28 30.98 -49.65
C GLU A 363 -24.82 30.88 -49.57
N ARG A 364 -25.39 30.78 -48.36
CA ARG A 364 -26.84 30.82 -48.13
C ARG A 364 -27.44 32.16 -48.59
N ARG A 365 -26.75 33.29 -48.28
CA ARG A 365 -27.16 34.61 -48.79
C ARG A 365 -27.04 34.71 -50.33
N ALA A 366 -26.01 34.10 -50.90
CA ALA A 366 -25.85 34.01 -52.35
C ALA A 366 -26.90 33.07 -52.98
N ARG A 367 -27.17 31.91 -52.35
CA ARG A 367 -28.18 30.94 -52.81
C ARG A 367 -29.61 31.39 -52.53
N ILE A 368 -29.88 32.07 -51.41
CA ILE A 368 -31.19 32.71 -51.17
C ILE A 368 -31.51 33.78 -52.22
N ARG A 369 -30.45 34.38 -52.78
CA ARG A 369 -30.55 35.28 -53.92
C ARG A 369 -30.64 34.56 -55.28
N ALA A 370 -30.19 33.31 -55.36
CA ALA A 370 -30.08 32.58 -56.62
C ALA A 370 -31.01 31.37 -56.77
N ALA A 371 -31.51 30.84 -55.69
CA ALA A 371 -32.41 29.66 -55.79
C ALA A 371 -33.25 29.44 -54.56
N GLU A 372 -34.51 29.75 -54.65
CA GLU A 372 -35.54 29.34 -53.67
C GLU A 372 -35.93 27.86 -53.79
N LEU A 373 -35.25 27.09 -54.57
CA LEU A 373 -35.69 25.74 -54.92
C LEU A 373 -34.55 24.75 -55.14
N ALA A 374 -33.90 24.28 -54.20
CA ALA A 374 -33.33 22.92 -54.27
C ALA A 374 -32.43 22.57 -53.10
N ASP A 375 -32.78 21.52 -52.47
CA ASP A 375 -31.97 20.55 -51.77
C ASP A 375 -31.56 20.77 -50.30
N LYS A 376 -32.54 20.58 -49.42
CA LYS A 376 -32.33 20.38 -47.98
C LYS A 376 -31.79 18.97 -47.58
N ALA A 377 -31.64 18.04 -48.48
CA ALA A 377 -31.48 16.62 -48.13
C ALA A 377 -30.02 16.11 -48.13
N ARG A 378 -29.03 16.87 -48.61
CA ARG A 378 -27.66 16.33 -48.79
C ARG A 378 -26.63 16.68 -47.73
N ILE A 379 -26.94 17.61 -46.86
CA ILE A 379 -25.92 18.14 -45.94
C ILE A 379 -25.86 17.38 -44.57
N GLU A 380 -26.95 16.75 -44.19
CA GLU A 380 -27.02 16.09 -42.85
C GLU A 380 -26.19 14.81 -42.71
N THR A 381 -25.94 14.09 -43.80
CA THR A 381 -25.26 12.78 -43.74
C THR A 381 -23.74 12.84 -43.63
N GLY A 382 -23.12 13.96 -44.04
CA GLY A 382 -21.65 14.13 -44.01
C GLY A 382 -21.08 14.40 -42.61
N LEU A 383 -21.80 15.23 -41.84
CA LEU A 383 -21.36 15.67 -40.50
C LEU A 383 -21.46 14.56 -39.43
N TYR A 384 -22.43 13.66 -39.59
CA TYR A 384 -22.60 12.57 -38.64
C TYR A 384 -21.47 11.52 -38.68
N ARG A 385 -20.91 11.29 -39.86
CA ARG A 385 -19.81 10.33 -40.04
C ARG A 385 -18.48 10.83 -39.45
N GLU A 386 -18.22 12.11 -39.52
CA GLU A 386 -16.96 12.69 -39.04
C GLU A 386 -16.92 12.82 -37.53
N ASN A 387 -18.08 13.15 -36.91
CA ASN A 387 -18.23 13.18 -35.45
C ASN A 387 -18.14 11.79 -34.82
N LEU A 388 -18.67 10.76 -35.46
CA LEU A 388 -18.57 9.37 -35.00
C LEU A 388 -17.12 8.85 -35.04
N ALA A 389 -16.35 9.22 -36.04
CA ALA A 389 -14.94 8.84 -36.13
C ALA A 389 -14.05 9.58 -35.11
N HIS A 390 -14.45 10.81 -34.71
CA HIS A 390 -13.76 11.56 -33.66
C HIS A 390 -14.08 11.02 -32.26
N LEU A 391 -15.35 10.72 -32.01
CA LEU A 391 -15.79 10.08 -30.77
C LEU A 391 -15.16 8.69 -30.56
N ALA A 392 -15.00 7.91 -31.61
CA ALA A 392 -14.36 6.60 -31.54
C ALA A 392 -12.88 6.70 -31.14
N ARG A 393 -12.14 7.73 -31.57
CA ARG A 393 -10.73 7.94 -31.20
C ARG A 393 -10.55 8.43 -29.76
N VAL A 394 -11.42 9.34 -29.30
CA VAL A 394 -11.43 9.81 -27.90
C VAL A 394 -11.81 8.67 -26.94
N HIS A 395 -12.71 7.79 -27.39
CA HIS A 395 -13.15 6.63 -26.61
C HIS A 395 -12.01 5.60 -26.36
N THR A 396 -11.13 5.38 -27.34
CA THR A 396 -10.04 4.40 -27.23
C THR A 396 -8.95 4.84 -26.26
N VAL A 397 -8.67 6.13 -26.14
CA VAL A 397 -7.71 6.70 -25.16
C VAL A 397 -8.29 6.72 -23.74
N GLY A 398 -9.62 6.89 -23.62
CA GLY A 398 -10.34 6.83 -22.34
C GLY A 398 -10.39 5.44 -21.68
N GLN A 399 -10.30 4.39 -22.49
CA GLN A 399 -10.53 3.03 -21.99
C GLN A 399 -9.45 2.48 -21.03
N MET A 400 -8.22 2.98 -21.08
CA MET A 400 -7.18 2.49 -20.17
C MET A 400 -7.29 3.06 -18.73
N SER A 401 -7.84 4.26 -18.57
CA SER A 401 -8.18 4.82 -17.24
C SER A 401 -9.57 4.39 -16.77
N THR A 402 -10.35 3.80 -17.65
CA THR A 402 -11.81 3.62 -17.50
C THR A 402 -12.19 2.29 -16.86
N ALA A 403 -11.34 1.27 -16.89
CA ALA A 403 -11.68 -0.04 -16.32
C ALA A 403 -11.91 0.05 -14.80
N ILE A 404 -11.04 0.78 -14.11
CA ILE A 404 -11.18 0.98 -12.66
C ILE A 404 -12.36 1.91 -12.34
N ALA A 405 -12.50 2.98 -13.10
CA ALA A 405 -13.62 3.90 -12.91
C ALA A 405 -14.97 3.27 -13.29
N HIS A 406 -14.98 2.36 -14.24
CA HIS A 406 -16.22 1.71 -14.69
C HIS A 406 -16.76 0.72 -13.66
N GLU A 407 -15.91 -0.07 -13.02
CA GLU A 407 -16.33 -1.00 -11.97
C GLU A 407 -16.76 -0.30 -10.67
N VAL A 408 -16.23 0.88 -10.38
CA VAL A 408 -16.70 1.70 -9.24
C VAL A 408 -18.01 2.41 -9.56
N ASN A 409 -18.14 2.90 -10.79
CA ASN A 409 -19.34 3.65 -11.19
C ASN A 409 -20.56 2.76 -11.45
N GLN A 410 -20.40 1.51 -11.85
CA GLN A 410 -21.54 0.60 -12.09
C GLN A 410 -22.45 0.42 -10.88
N PRO A 411 -21.97 0.04 -9.70
CA PRO A 411 -22.81 -0.05 -8.52
C PRO A 411 -23.38 1.31 -8.08
N LEU A 412 -22.65 2.40 -8.22
CA LEU A 412 -23.12 3.74 -7.86
C LEU A 412 -24.30 4.20 -8.74
N VAL A 413 -24.27 3.89 -10.03
CA VAL A 413 -25.36 4.15 -10.96
C VAL A 413 -26.57 3.27 -10.64
N ALA A 414 -26.37 2.01 -10.30
CA ALA A 414 -27.43 1.12 -9.89
C ALA A 414 -28.11 1.62 -8.61
N ILE A 415 -27.35 2.03 -7.61
CA ILE A 415 -27.86 2.66 -6.38
C ILE A 415 -28.72 3.88 -6.69
N LYS A 416 -28.22 4.80 -7.53
CA LYS A 416 -28.95 6.00 -7.93
C LYS A 416 -30.28 5.66 -8.61
N ASN A 417 -30.27 4.68 -9.51
CA ASN A 417 -31.47 4.25 -10.23
C ASN A 417 -32.51 3.59 -9.32
N TYR A 418 -32.09 2.74 -8.39
CA TYR A 418 -32.98 2.13 -7.40
C TYR A 418 -33.53 3.16 -6.42
N ALA A 419 -32.72 4.13 -5.97
CA ALA A 419 -33.17 5.21 -5.10
C ALA A 419 -34.21 6.12 -5.78
N ILE A 420 -34.03 6.44 -7.07
CA ILE A 420 -35.00 7.20 -7.88
C ILE A 420 -36.28 6.41 -8.05
N ALA A 421 -36.18 5.10 -8.32
CA ALA A 421 -37.34 4.22 -8.47
C ALA A 421 -38.11 4.07 -7.14
N ALA A 422 -37.40 3.94 -6.02
CA ALA A 422 -38.00 3.89 -4.69
C ALA A 422 -38.76 5.20 -4.34
N ARG A 423 -38.10 6.34 -4.61
CA ARG A 423 -38.70 7.68 -4.40
C ARG A 423 -39.92 7.92 -5.29
N GLY A 424 -39.83 7.54 -6.57
CA GLY A 424 -40.97 7.70 -7.51
C GLY A 424 -42.19 6.82 -7.15
N ARG A 425 -41.96 5.70 -6.45
CA ARG A 425 -43.06 4.83 -5.97
C ARG A 425 -43.67 5.29 -4.65
N LEU A 426 -42.85 5.86 -3.74
CA LEU A 426 -43.35 6.50 -2.52
C LEU A 426 -44.25 7.69 -2.80
N THR A 427 -43.94 8.45 -3.88
CA THR A 427 -44.76 9.62 -4.27
C THR A 427 -46.02 9.27 -5.05
N ARG A 428 -46.10 8.08 -5.67
CA ARG A 428 -47.27 7.71 -6.52
C ARG A 428 -48.29 6.80 -5.85
N ASN A 429 -47.93 5.96 -4.89
CA ASN A 429 -48.80 4.86 -4.45
C ASN A 429 -48.94 4.72 -2.92
N GLY A 430 -48.96 5.75 -2.11
CA GLY A 430 -49.31 5.61 -0.71
C GLY A 430 -48.86 4.27 -0.05
N THR A 431 -49.51 3.86 0.99
CA THR A 431 -49.15 2.69 1.83
C THR A 431 -49.20 1.29 1.16
N LEU A 432 -49.69 1.15 -0.08
CA LEU A 432 -49.79 -0.14 -0.80
C LEU A 432 -48.50 -0.58 -1.57
N GLY A 433 -47.43 0.23 -1.54
CA GLY A 433 -46.19 -0.03 -2.26
C GLY A 433 -44.99 -0.45 -1.40
N LEU A 434 -45.13 -0.57 -0.09
CA LEU A 434 -44.03 -0.76 0.87
C LEU A 434 -43.15 -2.00 0.61
N GLY A 435 -43.72 -3.15 0.24
CA GLY A 435 -42.93 -4.37 -0.04
C GLY A 435 -42.00 -4.24 -1.25
N ARG A 436 -42.41 -3.48 -2.29
CA ARG A 436 -41.55 -3.23 -3.46
C ARG A 436 -40.54 -2.11 -3.25
N VAL A 437 -40.79 -1.21 -2.31
CA VAL A 437 -39.79 -0.22 -1.87
C VAL A 437 -38.71 -0.91 -1.06
N GLN A 438 -39.08 -1.86 -0.21
CA GLN A 438 -38.15 -2.72 0.54
C GLN A 438 -37.23 -3.48 -0.41
N GLU A 439 -37.77 -4.14 -1.43
CA GLU A 439 -36.96 -4.86 -2.46
C GLU A 439 -35.97 -3.94 -3.19
N LEU A 440 -36.33 -2.68 -3.43
CA LEU A 440 -35.45 -1.70 -4.06
C LEU A 440 -34.36 -1.18 -3.10
N LEU A 441 -34.69 -1.06 -1.81
CA LEU A 441 -33.72 -0.72 -0.77
C LEU A 441 -32.71 -1.86 -0.57
N ASP A 442 -33.16 -3.11 -0.56
CA ASP A 442 -32.31 -4.28 -0.49
C ASP A 442 -31.35 -4.35 -1.69
N LYS A 443 -31.83 -4.02 -2.90
CA LYS A 443 -30.96 -3.92 -4.10
C LYS A 443 -29.95 -2.78 -4.01
N ILE A 444 -30.29 -1.65 -3.38
CA ILE A 444 -29.37 -0.55 -3.12
C ILE A 444 -28.28 -1.01 -2.16
N ASP A 445 -28.65 -1.72 -1.10
CA ASP A 445 -27.70 -2.22 -0.10
C ASP A 445 -26.68 -3.20 -0.70
N VAL A 446 -27.15 -4.13 -1.54
CA VAL A 446 -26.29 -5.06 -2.30
C VAL A 446 -25.31 -4.31 -3.21
N GLN A 447 -25.76 -3.27 -3.93
CA GLN A 447 -24.88 -2.51 -4.82
C GLN A 447 -23.92 -1.59 -4.05
N ALA A 448 -24.34 -1.06 -2.89
CA ALA A 448 -23.47 -0.30 -1.99
C ALA A 448 -22.35 -1.16 -1.42
N SER A 449 -22.68 -2.40 -1.00
CA SER A 449 -21.72 -3.38 -0.56
C SER A 449 -20.70 -3.73 -1.67
N ARG A 450 -21.20 -3.95 -2.89
CA ARG A 450 -20.34 -4.23 -4.06
C ARG A 450 -19.39 -3.06 -4.39
N ALA A 451 -19.86 -1.80 -4.30
CA ALA A 451 -19.01 -0.63 -4.45
C ALA A 451 -17.96 -0.53 -3.33
N GLY A 452 -18.36 -0.87 -2.10
CA GLY A 452 -17.48 -0.98 -0.94
C GLY A 452 -16.38 -2.01 -1.15
N ASP A 453 -16.72 -3.18 -1.67
CA ASP A 453 -15.77 -4.28 -1.94
C ASP A 453 -14.73 -3.90 -3.01
N VAL A 454 -15.15 -3.22 -4.08
CA VAL A 454 -14.24 -2.70 -5.12
C VAL A 454 -13.30 -1.63 -4.54
N LEU A 455 -13.83 -0.69 -3.76
CA LEU A 455 -13.03 0.34 -3.10
C LEU A 455 -12.11 -0.25 -2.03
N GLN A 456 -12.56 -1.26 -1.31
CA GLN A 456 -11.78 -1.96 -0.30
C GLN A 456 -10.66 -2.79 -0.95
N SER A 457 -10.92 -3.42 -2.09
CA SER A 457 -9.92 -4.12 -2.90
C SER A 457 -8.82 -3.18 -3.41
N LEU A 458 -9.20 -1.98 -3.89
CA LEU A 458 -8.26 -0.93 -4.27
C LEU A 458 -7.50 -0.36 -3.06
N ARG A 459 -8.19 -0.15 -1.96
CA ARG A 459 -7.60 0.38 -0.73
C ARG A 459 -6.65 -0.62 -0.06
N SER A 460 -6.93 -1.92 -0.20
CA SER A 460 -6.04 -2.99 0.29
C SER A 460 -4.73 -3.08 -0.49
N MET A 461 -4.73 -2.68 -1.77
CA MET A 461 -3.50 -2.57 -2.56
C MET A 461 -2.59 -1.42 -2.12
N VAL A 462 -3.18 -0.33 -1.57
CA VAL A 462 -2.45 0.91 -1.23
C VAL A 462 -2.17 1.03 0.26
N ARG A 463 -3.00 0.41 1.11
CA ARG A 463 -2.94 0.58 2.56
C ARG A 463 -2.34 -0.66 3.22
N LYS A 464 -1.20 -0.46 3.85
CA LYS A 464 -0.67 -1.39 4.83
C LYS A 464 -1.60 -1.34 6.06
N HIS A 465 -2.56 -2.26 6.10
CA HIS A 465 -3.39 -2.46 7.29
C HIS A 465 -2.67 -3.50 8.14
N GLU A 466 -2.46 -3.18 9.39
CA GLU A 466 -2.09 -4.23 10.35
C GLU A 466 -3.34 -5.08 10.56
N PRO A 467 -3.29 -6.39 10.25
CA PRO A 467 -4.44 -7.25 10.48
C PRO A 467 -4.76 -7.28 11.98
N GLU A 468 -5.99 -7.07 12.33
CA GLU A 468 -6.46 -7.21 13.71
C GLU A 468 -6.66 -8.70 14.01
N MET A 469 -5.54 -9.36 14.33
CA MET A 469 -5.49 -10.80 14.53
C MET A 469 -6.21 -11.18 15.83
N ALA A 470 -7.29 -11.93 15.73
CA ALA A 470 -8.07 -12.43 16.85
C ALA A 470 -8.33 -13.93 16.71
N ALA A 471 -8.55 -14.60 17.82
CA ALA A 471 -9.01 -15.99 17.82
C ALA A 471 -10.44 -16.05 17.29
N ALA A 472 -10.66 -16.76 16.19
CA ALA A 472 -11.96 -16.86 15.53
C ALA A 472 -12.34 -18.34 15.31
N ASP A 473 -13.64 -18.61 15.37
CA ASP A 473 -14.21 -19.92 15.01
C ASP A 473 -14.45 -19.96 13.49
N VAL A 474 -13.81 -20.93 12.83
CA VAL A 474 -13.94 -21.12 11.38
C VAL A 474 -15.39 -21.40 10.99
N SER A 475 -16.17 -22.07 11.83
CA SER A 475 -17.58 -22.36 11.58
C SER A 475 -18.40 -21.08 11.48
N GLU A 476 -18.12 -20.12 12.36
CA GLU A 476 -18.78 -18.81 12.38
C GLU A 476 -18.36 -17.98 11.15
N LEU A 477 -17.08 -17.95 10.83
CA LEU A 477 -16.57 -17.24 9.66
C LEU A 477 -17.20 -17.74 8.37
N VAL A 478 -17.30 -19.06 8.21
CA VAL A 478 -17.95 -19.68 7.05
C VAL A 478 -19.44 -19.36 7.03
N ALA A 479 -20.14 -19.49 8.16
CA ALA A 479 -21.56 -19.22 8.24
C ALA A 479 -21.91 -17.78 7.89
N VAL A 480 -21.14 -16.81 8.39
CA VAL A 480 -21.34 -15.38 8.10
C VAL A 480 -21.06 -15.09 6.62
N ALA A 481 -19.94 -15.59 6.06
CA ALA A 481 -19.61 -15.39 4.66
C ALA A 481 -20.68 -15.98 3.72
N LEU A 482 -21.14 -17.20 3.99
CA LEU A 482 -22.13 -17.85 3.14
C LEU A 482 -23.52 -17.21 3.23
N LYS A 483 -23.90 -16.69 4.38
CA LYS A 483 -25.16 -15.94 4.54
C LYS A 483 -25.21 -14.70 3.63
N LEU A 484 -24.10 -14.05 3.40
CA LEU A 484 -24.01 -12.87 2.54
C LEU A 484 -24.21 -13.21 1.05
N VAL A 485 -23.73 -14.38 0.60
CA VAL A 485 -23.79 -14.80 -0.81
C VAL A 485 -24.99 -15.71 -1.12
N GLU A 486 -25.72 -16.19 -0.10
CA GLU A 486 -26.82 -17.15 -0.28
C GLU A 486 -27.97 -16.60 -1.15
N MET A 487 -28.29 -15.31 -1.00
CA MET A 487 -29.36 -14.68 -1.79
C MET A 487 -28.96 -14.56 -3.26
N GLU A 488 -27.71 -14.30 -3.55
CA GLU A 488 -27.15 -14.24 -4.90
C GLU A 488 -27.13 -15.64 -5.55
N GLY A 489 -26.70 -16.66 -4.80
CA GLY A 489 -26.75 -18.05 -5.25
C GLY A 489 -28.16 -18.52 -5.61
N ARG A 490 -29.16 -18.16 -4.83
CA ARG A 490 -30.59 -18.45 -5.13
C ARG A 490 -31.05 -17.79 -6.43
N ASN A 491 -30.64 -16.53 -6.66
CA ASN A 491 -31.00 -15.80 -7.87
C ASN A 491 -30.38 -16.43 -9.13
N MET A 492 -29.18 -17.00 -9.00
CA MET A 492 -28.47 -17.72 -10.07
C MET A 492 -28.87 -19.21 -10.17
N ASN A 493 -29.81 -19.68 -9.35
CA ASN A 493 -30.19 -21.10 -9.24
C ASN A 493 -29.00 -22.03 -8.93
N ILE A 494 -28.08 -21.55 -8.09
CA ILE A 494 -26.90 -22.26 -7.60
C ILE A 494 -27.10 -22.57 -6.12
N ARG A 495 -26.84 -23.82 -5.73
CA ARG A 495 -26.94 -24.26 -4.34
C ARG A 495 -25.61 -24.05 -3.64
N ILE A 496 -25.65 -23.46 -2.47
CA ILE A 496 -24.47 -23.28 -1.62
C ILE A 496 -24.58 -24.24 -0.44
N GLU A 497 -23.55 -25.05 -0.21
CA GLU A 497 -23.50 -26.05 0.85
C GLU A 497 -22.29 -25.79 1.74
N ALA A 498 -22.48 -25.93 3.06
CA ALA A 498 -21.42 -25.86 4.05
C ALA A 498 -21.20 -27.25 4.68
N SER A 499 -19.95 -27.64 4.82
CA SER A 499 -19.56 -28.87 5.50
C SER A 499 -18.36 -28.59 6.41
N VAL A 500 -18.62 -28.12 7.61
CA VAL A 500 -17.57 -27.82 8.59
C VAL A 500 -17.46 -28.97 9.57
N GLN A 501 -16.26 -29.50 9.74
CA GLN A 501 -15.97 -30.55 10.72
C GLN A 501 -16.29 -30.03 12.13
N ALA A 502 -16.95 -30.84 12.94
CA ALA A 502 -17.28 -30.49 14.32
C ALA A 502 -16.01 -30.32 15.18
N ALA A 503 -16.06 -29.38 16.12
CA ALA A 503 -15.00 -29.13 17.10
C ALA A 503 -13.61 -28.79 16.48
N LEU A 504 -13.58 -27.99 15.44
CA LEU A 504 -12.33 -27.41 14.96
C LEU A 504 -11.78 -26.42 15.99
N PRO A 505 -10.46 -26.38 16.22
CA PRO A 505 -9.86 -25.39 17.07
C PRO A 505 -10.00 -23.98 16.49
N PRO A 506 -10.01 -22.91 17.32
CA PRO A 506 -10.02 -21.55 16.80
C PRO A 506 -8.74 -21.23 16.01
N VAL A 507 -8.85 -20.34 15.03
CA VAL A 507 -7.74 -19.84 14.22
C VAL A 507 -7.40 -18.41 14.60
N LEU A 508 -6.12 -18.03 14.51
CA LEU A 508 -5.66 -16.66 14.77
C LEU A 508 -5.69 -15.87 13.48
N VAL A 509 -6.75 -15.11 13.27
CA VAL A 509 -6.99 -14.41 12.01
C VAL A 509 -7.72 -13.09 12.19
N ASP A 510 -7.61 -12.21 11.21
CA ASP A 510 -8.57 -11.14 11.00
C ASP A 510 -9.82 -11.72 10.32
N GLY A 511 -10.89 -11.86 11.10
CA GLY A 511 -12.12 -12.50 10.65
C GLY A 511 -12.74 -11.83 9.41
N ILE A 512 -12.63 -10.50 9.30
CA ILE A 512 -13.16 -9.74 8.17
C ILE A 512 -12.39 -10.09 6.89
N GLN A 513 -11.07 -10.19 6.97
CA GLN A 513 -10.23 -10.55 5.82
C GLN A 513 -10.48 -11.99 5.37
N ILE A 514 -10.67 -12.92 6.30
CA ILE A 514 -10.99 -14.31 5.95
C ILE A 514 -12.38 -14.44 5.32
N GLN A 515 -13.37 -13.72 5.85
CA GLN A 515 -14.70 -13.65 5.22
C GLN A 515 -14.61 -13.09 3.80
N GLN A 516 -13.78 -12.07 3.56
CA GLN A 516 -13.53 -11.51 2.23
C GLN A 516 -12.94 -12.56 1.27
N VAL A 517 -11.98 -13.38 1.74
CA VAL A 517 -11.44 -14.50 0.93
C VAL A 517 -12.54 -15.49 0.58
N LEU A 518 -13.35 -15.90 1.57
CA LEU A 518 -14.45 -16.85 1.34
C LEU A 518 -15.47 -16.31 0.34
N MET A 519 -15.90 -15.06 0.50
CA MET A 519 -16.82 -14.40 -0.44
C MET A 519 -16.23 -14.34 -1.85
N ASN A 520 -14.97 -13.92 -1.99
CA ASN A 520 -14.31 -13.82 -3.29
C ASN A 520 -14.23 -15.18 -3.99
N LEU A 521 -13.85 -16.24 -3.27
CA LEU A 521 -13.76 -17.60 -3.85
C LEU A 521 -15.15 -18.13 -4.22
N THR A 522 -16.16 -17.92 -3.36
CA THR A 522 -17.54 -18.37 -3.61
C THR A 522 -18.16 -17.62 -4.79
N HIS A 523 -17.95 -16.30 -4.87
CA HIS A 523 -18.42 -15.48 -5.98
C HIS A 523 -17.75 -15.88 -7.31
N ASN A 524 -16.44 -16.14 -7.30
CA ASN A 524 -15.73 -16.66 -8.48
C ASN A 524 -16.30 -17.99 -8.97
N ALA A 525 -16.67 -18.87 -8.03
CA ALA A 525 -17.31 -20.16 -8.33
C ALA A 525 -18.68 -19.98 -8.97
N MET A 526 -19.53 -19.10 -8.41
CA MET A 526 -20.86 -18.81 -8.94
C MET A 526 -20.81 -18.18 -10.33
N GLU A 527 -19.98 -17.17 -10.54
CA GLU A 527 -19.77 -16.54 -11.85
C GLU A 527 -19.32 -17.53 -12.92
N ALA A 528 -18.38 -18.43 -12.59
CA ALA A 528 -17.90 -19.44 -13.53
C ALA A 528 -19.01 -20.40 -13.98
N MET A 529 -19.92 -20.75 -13.07
CA MET A 529 -21.08 -21.59 -13.39
C MET A 529 -22.16 -20.84 -14.17
N GLU A 530 -22.37 -19.55 -13.87
CA GLU A 530 -23.30 -18.69 -14.60
C GLU A 530 -22.83 -18.47 -16.05
N GLU A 531 -21.55 -18.12 -16.26
CA GLU A 531 -20.96 -17.96 -17.60
C GLU A 531 -21.06 -19.27 -18.41
N ALA A 532 -20.86 -20.41 -17.75
CA ALA A 532 -21.01 -21.74 -18.36
C ALA A 532 -22.47 -22.20 -18.52
N ARG A 533 -23.45 -21.41 -18.05
CA ARG A 533 -24.90 -21.69 -18.06
C ARG A 533 -25.26 -23.02 -17.38
N ILE A 534 -24.59 -23.35 -16.29
CA ILE A 534 -24.85 -24.55 -15.51
C ILE A 534 -26.10 -24.32 -14.64
N VAL A 535 -27.14 -25.13 -14.88
CA VAL A 535 -28.38 -25.05 -14.09
C VAL A 535 -28.29 -26.03 -12.92
N GLY A 536 -28.63 -25.59 -11.72
CA GLY A 536 -28.58 -26.43 -10.52
C GLY A 536 -27.15 -26.69 -10.02
N GLY A 537 -26.21 -25.80 -10.35
CA GLY A 537 -24.82 -25.90 -9.88
C GLY A 537 -24.70 -25.88 -8.36
N VAL A 538 -23.61 -26.41 -7.84
CA VAL A 538 -23.35 -26.49 -6.41
C VAL A 538 -21.99 -25.84 -6.11
N VAL A 539 -21.97 -24.95 -5.11
CA VAL A 539 -20.76 -24.48 -4.45
C VAL A 539 -20.71 -25.11 -3.07
N LYS A 540 -19.66 -25.83 -2.76
CA LYS A 540 -19.48 -26.45 -1.46
C LYS A 540 -18.28 -25.83 -0.73
N VAL A 541 -18.52 -25.30 0.45
CA VAL A 541 -17.48 -24.82 1.34
C VAL A 541 -17.27 -25.83 2.46
N ALA A 542 -16.07 -26.36 2.57
CA ALA A 542 -15.74 -27.33 3.60
C ALA A 542 -14.54 -26.87 4.43
N ALA A 543 -14.59 -27.15 5.74
CA ALA A 543 -13.47 -26.88 6.63
C ALA A 543 -13.15 -28.14 7.45
N VAL A 544 -11.88 -28.52 7.45
CA VAL A 544 -11.39 -29.73 8.15
C VAL A 544 -10.03 -29.45 8.80
N GLY A 545 -9.70 -30.19 9.85
CA GLY A 545 -8.35 -30.16 10.40
C GLY A 545 -7.35 -30.74 9.39
N ALA A 546 -6.39 -29.96 8.94
CA ALA A 546 -5.35 -30.39 7.99
C ALA A 546 -4.15 -30.99 8.74
N SER A 547 -3.81 -30.43 9.89
CA SER A 547 -2.78 -30.90 10.81
C SER A 547 -3.12 -30.47 12.24
N LYS A 548 -2.21 -30.70 13.18
CA LYS A 548 -2.38 -30.19 14.57
C LYS A 548 -2.36 -28.66 14.65
N ASP A 549 -1.71 -28.01 13.68
CA ASP A 549 -1.43 -26.57 13.70
C ASP A 549 -2.17 -25.82 12.59
N GLU A 550 -2.92 -26.54 11.72
CA GLU A 550 -3.57 -25.91 10.57
C GLU A 550 -4.96 -26.47 10.33
N ILE A 551 -5.87 -25.59 9.94
CA ILE A 551 -7.19 -25.91 9.41
C ILE A 551 -7.16 -25.64 7.91
N ALA A 552 -7.65 -26.60 7.11
CA ALA A 552 -7.88 -26.41 5.70
C ALA A 552 -9.33 -26.03 5.43
N VAL A 553 -9.52 -24.95 4.69
CA VAL A 553 -10.82 -24.51 4.19
C VAL A 553 -10.81 -24.61 2.68
N SER A 554 -11.79 -25.30 2.10
CA SER A 554 -11.92 -25.49 0.67
C SER A 554 -13.23 -24.94 0.14
N VAL A 555 -13.16 -24.31 -1.02
CA VAL A 555 -14.32 -23.87 -1.82
C VAL A 555 -14.27 -24.65 -3.13
N SER A 556 -15.26 -25.51 -3.35
CA SER A 556 -15.38 -26.30 -4.57
C SER A 556 -16.65 -25.94 -5.33
N ASP A 557 -16.57 -25.96 -6.64
CA ASP A 557 -17.68 -25.70 -7.54
C ASP A 557 -17.91 -26.87 -8.50
N SER A 558 -19.10 -26.97 -9.05
CA SER A 558 -19.45 -27.89 -10.12
C SER A 558 -19.37 -27.25 -11.51
N GLY A 559 -18.51 -26.26 -11.66
CA GLY A 559 -18.32 -25.46 -12.86
C GLY A 559 -17.50 -26.15 -13.95
N PRO A 560 -17.05 -25.39 -14.96
CA PRO A 560 -16.28 -25.92 -16.07
C PRO A 560 -14.83 -26.27 -15.70
N GLY A 561 -14.39 -25.92 -14.49
CA GLY A 561 -13.02 -26.11 -14.04
C GLY A 561 -12.01 -25.12 -14.65
N ILE A 562 -10.76 -25.27 -14.25
CA ILE A 562 -9.66 -24.41 -14.70
C ILE A 562 -8.68 -25.24 -15.55
N PRO A 563 -8.42 -24.86 -16.82
CA PRO A 563 -7.48 -25.56 -17.68
C PRO A 563 -6.08 -25.62 -17.07
N GLN A 564 -5.40 -26.78 -17.17
CA GLN A 564 -4.07 -26.99 -16.57
C GLN A 564 -3.01 -25.95 -17.01
N GLY A 565 -3.10 -25.43 -18.23
CA GLY A 565 -2.19 -24.40 -18.75
C GLY A 565 -2.31 -23.05 -18.06
N THR A 566 -3.46 -22.77 -17.41
CA THR A 566 -3.74 -21.48 -16.75
C THR A 566 -3.57 -21.56 -15.22
N ALA A 567 -3.60 -22.75 -14.65
CA ALA A 567 -3.57 -22.98 -13.20
C ALA A 567 -2.39 -22.31 -12.45
N LYS A 568 -1.25 -22.15 -13.11
CA LYS A 568 -0.08 -21.47 -12.53
C LYS A 568 -0.20 -19.93 -12.49
N ARG A 569 -1.04 -19.38 -13.38
CA ARG A 569 -1.15 -17.94 -13.59
C ARG A 569 -2.38 -17.31 -12.95
N ILE A 570 -3.36 -18.10 -12.51
CA ILE A 570 -4.60 -17.58 -11.91
C ILE A 570 -4.38 -16.74 -10.64
N PHE A 571 -3.24 -16.88 -10.01
CA PHE A 571 -2.85 -16.09 -8.84
C PHE A 571 -1.98 -14.87 -9.19
N ASP A 572 -1.61 -14.69 -10.47
CA ASP A 572 -0.85 -13.52 -10.90
C ASP A 572 -1.78 -12.29 -10.89
N PRO A 573 -1.33 -11.15 -10.35
CA PRO A 573 -2.13 -9.93 -10.39
C PRO A 573 -2.50 -9.55 -11.83
N PHE A 574 -3.75 -9.11 -12.02
CA PHE A 574 -4.33 -8.71 -13.31
C PHE A 574 -4.51 -9.84 -14.34
N TYR A 575 -4.26 -11.09 -13.96
CA TYR A 575 -4.59 -12.22 -14.82
C TYR A 575 -6.06 -12.62 -14.66
N THR A 576 -6.82 -12.56 -15.75
CA THR A 576 -8.23 -12.96 -15.78
C THR A 576 -8.58 -13.64 -17.10
N THR A 577 -9.47 -14.60 -17.04
CA THR A 577 -10.10 -15.24 -18.21
C THR A 577 -11.50 -14.67 -18.46
N LYS A 578 -12.01 -13.83 -17.56
CA LYS A 578 -13.35 -13.23 -17.62
C LYS A 578 -13.34 -11.92 -18.38
N ARG A 579 -14.42 -11.63 -19.14
CA ARG A 579 -14.56 -10.40 -19.96
C ARG A 579 -14.66 -9.11 -19.15
N ALA A 580 -15.08 -9.18 -17.90
CA ALA A 580 -15.34 -8.02 -17.04
C ALA A 580 -14.60 -8.06 -15.69
N GLY A 581 -13.67 -8.97 -15.47
CA GLY A 581 -12.96 -9.11 -14.18
C GLY A 581 -11.59 -8.46 -14.21
N LEU A 582 -11.23 -7.71 -13.16
CA LEU A 582 -9.89 -7.08 -12.99
C LEU A 582 -8.74 -8.08 -12.80
N GLY A 583 -9.01 -9.37 -12.54
CA GLY A 583 -7.99 -10.38 -12.31
C GLY A 583 -7.17 -10.18 -11.01
N VAL A 584 -7.70 -9.45 -10.05
CA VAL A 584 -7.00 -9.15 -8.77
C VAL A 584 -7.53 -9.97 -7.58
N GLY A 585 -8.74 -10.51 -7.66
CA GLY A 585 -9.40 -11.19 -6.54
C GLY A 585 -8.57 -12.35 -5.97
N LEU A 586 -8.09 -13.27 -6.81
CA LEU A 586 -7.30 -14.41 -6.36
C LEU A 586 -5.92 -14.03 -5.82
N SER A 587 -5.27 -13.00 -6.38
CA SER A 587 -4.00 -12.50 -5.88
C SER A 587 -4.14 -11.82 -4.53
N ILE A 588 -5.23 -11.07 -4.31
CA ILE A 588 -5.56 -10.48 -2.99
C ILE A 588 -5.87 -11.59 -1.98
N SER A 589 -6.71 -12.55 -2.36
CA SER A 589 -7.03 -13.68 -1.48
C SER A 589 -5.77 -14.43 -1.04
N ARG A 590 -4.83 -14.63 -1.97
CA ARG A 590 -3.56 -15.26 -1.67
C ARG A 590 -2.72 -14.42 -0.69
N ALA A 591 -2.60 -13.11 -0.94
CA ALA A 591 -1.85 -12.21 -0.06
C ALA A 591 -2.47 -12.15 1.35
N ILE A 592 -3.80 -12.13 1.46
CA ILE A 592 -4.49 -12.20 2.76
C ILE A 592 -4.13 -13.50 3.47
N ILE A 593 -4.26 -14.63 2.81
CA ILE A 593 -3.98 -15.94 3.42
C ILE A 593 -2.50 -16.06 3.84
N GLU A 594 -1.57 -15.61 2.99
CA GLU A 594 -0.13 -15.59 3.31
C GLU A 594 0.18 -14.65 4.48
N ALA A 595 -0.49 -13.49 4.58
CA ALA A 595 -0.37 -12.58 5.72
C ALA A 595 -0.88 -13.20 7.04
N HIS A 596 -1.81 -14.16 6.94
CA HIS A 596 -2.30 -14.95 8.07
C HIS A 596 -1.49 -16.23 8.32
N GLY A 597 -0.33 -16.37 7.65
CA GLY A 597 0.54 -17.53 7.82
C GLY A 597 0.03 -18.80 7.13
N GLY A 598 -1.01 -18.69 6.31
CA GLY A 598 -1.60 -19.81 5.56
C GLY A 598 -1.10 -19.87 4.11
N ARG A 599 -1.68 -20.77 3.34
CA ARG A 599 -1.39 -20.95 1.93
C ARG A 599 -2.68 -21.18 1.13
N LEU A 600 -2.86 -20.44 0.03
CA LEU A 600 -3.95 -20.64 -0.92
C LEU A 600 -3.45 -21.44 -2.14
N SER A 601 -4.16 -22.49 -2.51
CA SER A 601 -3.83 -23.36 -3.63
C SER A 601 -5.07 -23.81 -4.39
N LEU A 602 -4.87 -24.17 -5.67
CA LEU A 602 -5.86 -24.88 -6.49
C LEU A 602 -5.54 -26.37 -6.41
N LEU A 603 -6.52 -27.16 -6.03
CA LEU A 603 -6.40 -28.62 -5.97
C LEU A 603 -6.95 -29.26 -7.25
N PRO A 604 -6.39 -30.42 -7.66
CA PRO A 604 -6.99 -31.25 -8.72
C PRO A 604 -8.40 -31.69 -8.31
N ASN A 605 -9.36 -31.53 -9.20
CA ASN A 605 -10.71 -32.08 -9.03
C ASN A 605 -11.00 -33.13 -10.10
N GLN A 606 -11.35 -34.33 -9.68
CA GLN A 606 -11.66 -35.47 -10.59
C GLN A 606 -13.13 -35.46 -11.02
N ASP A 607 -14.00 -34.80 -10.24
CA ASP A 607 -15.44 -34.78 -10.48
C ASP A 607 -15.90 -33.61 -11.34
N GLY A 608 -14.98 -32.85 -11.93
CA GLY A 608 -15.26 -31.58 -12.64
C GLY A 608 -15.33 -30.38 -11.72
N GLY A 609 -15.30 -29.16 -12.30
CA GLY A 609 -15.25 -27.91 -11.53
C GLY A 609 -13.87 -27.58 -10.95
N SER A 610 -13.80 -26.61 -10.04
CA SER A 610 -12.56 -26.17 -9.40
C SER A 610 -12.61 -26.38 -7.89
N VAL A 611 -11.45 -26.60 -7.27
CA VAL A 611 -11.31 -26.65 -5.81
C VAL A 611 -10.20 -25.74 -5.38
N PHE A 612 -10.57 -24.60 -4.78
CA PHE A 612 -9.63 -23.75 -4.09
C PHE A 612 -9.54 -24.14 -2.62
N GLN A 613 -8.33 -24.32 -2.12
CA GLN A 613 -8.10 -24.64 -0.72
C GLN A 613 -7.11 -23.66 -0.12
N PHE A 614 -7.41 -23.18 1.07
CA PHE A 614 -6.44 -22.43 1.86
C PHE A 614 -6.30 -23.01 3.27
N THR A 615 -5.12 -22.79 3.86
CA THR A 615 -4.84 -23.19 5.24
C THR A 615 -4.83 -21.97 6.15
N LEU A 616 -5.23 -22.17 7.40
CA LEU A 616 -5.16 -21.19 8.46
C LEU A 616 -4.47 -21.79 9.67
N PRO A 617 -3.55 -21.05 10.32
CA PRO A 617 -2.91 -21.55 11.54
C PRO A 617 -3.91 -21.57 12.69
N VAL A 618 -3.87 -22.63 13.45
CA VAL A 618 -4.63 -22.77 14.69
C VAL A 618 -4.12 -21.76 15.70
N ALA A 619 -5.03 -21.09 16.39
CA ALA A 619 -4.69 -20.20 17.48
C ALA A 619 -4.15 -21.07 18.64
N ASN A 620 -2.82 -21.24 18.68
CA ASN A 620 -2.19 -21.94 19.78
C ASN A 620 -2.44 -21.12 21.05
N GLY A 621 -3.18 -21.67 21.98
CA GLY A 621 -3.53 -21.04 23.25
C GLY A 621 -2.31 -20.81 24.16
N LYS A 622 -1.49 -19.82 23.75
CA LYS A 622 -0.51 -19.14 24.59
C LYS A 622 -0.65 -17.64 24.30
N GLY A 623 -1.67 -17.05 24.90
CA GLY A 623 -1.82 -15.62 25.09
C GLY A 623 -1.32 -15.24 26.46
#